data_7e2ad8bdf13481e29eb1ff4a3840278b
#
_entry.id   7e2ad8bdf13481e29eb1ff4a3840278b
#
_cell.length_a   1.000
_cell.length_b   1.000
_cell.length_c   1.000
_cell.angle_alpha   90.00
_cell.angle_beta   90.00
_cell.angle_gamma   90.00
#
_symmetry.space_group_name_H-M   'P 1'
#
loop_
_entity.id
_entity.type
_entity.pdbx_description
1 polymer ?
#
loop_
_entity_poly.entity_id
_entity_poly.type
_entity_poly.pdbx_seq_one_letter_code
_entity_poly.pdbx_strand_id
1 'polypeptide(L)'
;MKILLINGVNLNFLGLRDATQYGSTNYEDLINSLEKKAKKLNVDLECFQSNHEGAIVDKLQEAYLKGVDAIIINPGAFTHYSYAIRDALEIFTCKKIEVHISHIHKREAFRHTSVIAPVCDVQISGFGVKGYELALEYLCEVAL
;
A
#
# COMPACT_ATOMS: atom_id res chain seq x y z
N MET A 1 0.40 -9.28 -15.43
CA MET A 1 1.03 -8.25 -14.57
C MET A 1 0.99 -8.75 -13.13
N LYS A 2 2.14 -8.76 -12.49
CA LYS A 2 2.29 -9.16 -11.07
C LYS A 2 2.37 -7.91 -10.21
N ILE A 3 1.44 -7.78 -9.27
CA ILE A 3 1.38 -6.63 -8.35
C ILE A 3 1.59 -7.13 -6.92
N LEU A 4 2.52 -6.50 -6.20
CA LEU A 4 2.70 -6.71 -4.77
C LEU A 4 1.96 -5.61 -4.01
N LEU A 5 1.03 -5.99 -3.15
CA LEU A 5 0.36 -5.10 -2.20
C LEU A 5 0.93 -5.32 -0.80
N ILE A 6 1.50 -4.27 -0.22
CA ILE A 6 2.03 -4.29 1.14
C ILE A 6 1.16 -3.41 2.04
N ASN A 7 0.72 -3.96 3.16
CA ASN A 7 0.08 -3.24 4.25
C ASN A 7 0.98 -3.28 5.50
N GLY A 8 1.31 -2.11 6.01
CA GLY A 8 2.19 -1.94 7.15
C GLY A 8 1.50 -2.01 8.50
N VAL A 9 2.10 -1.31 9.46
CA VAL A 9 1.76 -1.40 10.87
C VAL A 9 0.30 -1.08 11.13
N ASN A 10 -0.32 -1.92 11.97
CA ASN A 10 -1.72 -1.82 12.42
C ASN A 10 -2.80 -2.07 11.36
N LEU A 11 -2.45 -2.30 10.09
CA LEU A 11 -3.47 -2.57 9.07
C LEU A 11 -4.19 -3.91 9.29
N ASN A 12 -3.57 -4.86 9.98
CA ASN A 12 -4.21 -6.11 10.39
C ASN A 12 -5.38 -5.89 11.38
N PHE A 13 -5.39 -4.74 12.07
CA PHE A 13 -6.47 -4.33 12.98
C PHE A 13 -7.49 -3.39 12.32
N LEU A 14 -7.49 -3.29 11.00
CA LEU A 14 -8.52 -2.57 10.27
C LEU A 14 -9.91 -3.13 10.65
N GLY A 15 -10.87 -2.22 10.93
CA GLY A 15 -12.19 -2.60 11.47
C GLY A 15 -12.27 -2.55 13.00
N LEU A 16 -11.13 -2.64 13.71
CA LEU A 16 -11.02 -2.49 15.17
C LEU A 16 -10.52 -1.10 15.57
N ARG A 17 -10.08 -0.30 14.60
CA ARG A 17 -9.60 1.08 14.79
C ARG A 17 -10.76 2.07 14.62
N ASP A 18 -10.46 3.36 14.84
CA ASP A 18 -11.43 4.46 14.69
C ASP A 18 -12.10 4.45 13.30
N ALA A 19 -13.39 4.14 13.27
CA ALA A 19 -14.17 4.04 12.05
C ALA A 19 -14.29 5.39 11.31
N THR A 20 -14.15 6.52 11.99
CA THR A 20 -14.18 7.85 11.36
C THR A 20 -12.96 8.09 10.47
N GLN A 21 -11.83 7.41 10.74
CA GLN A 21 -10.59 7.50 9.98
C GLN A 21 -10.41 6.33 9.00
N TYR A 22 -10.81 5.10 9.40
CA TYR A 22 -10.46 3.89 8.69
C TYR A 22 -11.66 3.10 8.16
N GLY A 23 -12.91 3.56 8.43
CA GLY A 23 -14.12 2.85 8.07
C GLY A 23 -14.37 1.61 8.92
N SER A 24 -15.42 0.86 8.59
CA SER A 24 -15.86 -0.35 9.32
C SER A 24 -15.40 -1.67 8.68
N THR A 25 -14.83 -1.62 7.49
CA THR A 25 -14.31 -2.79 6.79
C THR A 25 -13.13 -3.38 7.56
N ASN A 26 -13.14 -4.69 7.81
CA ASN A 26 -11.99 -5.35 8.43
C ASN A 26 -10.93 -5.72 7.37
N TYR A 27 -9.75 -6.13 7.84
CA TYR A 27 -8.62 -6.43 6.96
C TYR A 27 -8.91 -7.60 6.01
N GLU A 28 -9.54 -8.67 6.51
CA GLU A 28 -9.87 -9.85 5.70
C GLU A 28 -10.84 -9.50 4.57
N ASP A 29 -11.88 -8.73 4.86
CA ASP A 29 -12.85 -8.27 3.86
C ASP A 29 -12.18 -7.38 2.81
N LEU A 30 -11.26 -6.51 3.22
CA LEU A 30 -10.48 -5.69 2.30
C LEU A 30 -9.70 -6.56 1.32
N ILE A 31 -8.93 -7.52 1.83
CA ILE A 31 -8.11 -8.40 0.98
C ILE A 31 -8.98 -9.22 0.04
N ASN A 32 -10.07 -9.81 0.53
CA ASN A 32 -11.00 -10.57 -0.31
C ASN A 32 -11.59 -9.71 -1.44
N SER A 33 -11.95 -8.48 -1.15
CA SER A 33 -12.46 -7.52 -2.14
C SER A 33 -11.40 -7.20 -3.21
N LEU A 34 -10.17 -6.97 -2.79
CA LEU A 34 -9.07 -6.64 -3.71
C LEU A 34 -8.67 -7.83 -4.58
N GLU A 35 -8.67 -9.04 -4.04
CA GLU A 35 -8.44 -10.26 -4.82
C GLU A 35 -9.51 -10.48 -5.89
N LYS A 36 -10.79 -10.23 -5.56
CA LYS A 36 -11.88 -10.26 -6.54
C LYS A 36 -11.71 -9.21 -7.62
N LYS A 37 -11.30 -8.00 -7.24
CA LYS A 37 -11.03 -6.92 -8.19
C LYS A 37 -9.86 -7.27 -9.11
N ALA A 38 -8.77 -7.80 -8.55
CA ALA A 38 -7.60 -8.22 -9.31
C ALA A 38 -7.95 -9.29 -10.36
N LYS A 39 -8.78 -10.26 -10.00
CA LYS A 39 -9.27 -11.27 -10.95
C LYS A 39 -10.05 -10.65 -12.10
N LYS A 40 -10.93 -9.68 -11.81
CA LYS A 40 -11.67 -8.96 -12.86
C LYS A 40 -10.76 -8.18 -13.79
N LEU A 41 -9.66 -7.65 -13.28
CA LEU A 41 -8.65 -6.90 -14.04
C LEU A 41 -7.61 -7.81 -14.70
N ASN A 42 -7.68 -9.12 -14.47
CA ASN A 42 -6.73 -10.12 -14.97
C ASN A 42 -5.29 -9.83 -14.55
N VAL A 43 -5.09 -9.47 -13.28
CA VAL A 43 -3.78 -9.26 -12.67
C VAL A 43 -3.53 -10.26 -11.55
N ASP A 44 -2.27 -10.63 -11.36
CA ASP A 44 -1.78 -11.48 -10.28
C ASP A 44 -1.42 -10.59 -9.09
N LEU A 45 -2.24 -10.63 -8.04
CA LEU A 45 -2.09 -9.80 -6.85
C LEU A 45 -1.59 -10.64 -5.68
N GLU A 46 -0.40 -10.33 -5.19
CA GLU A 46 0.12 -10.86 -3.93
C GLU A 46 -0.09 -9.83 -2.81
N CYS A 47 -0.75 -10.22 -1.73
CA CYS A 47 -0.98 -9.38 -0.56
C CYS A 47 -0.10 -9.80 0.60
N PHE A 48 0.54 -8.82 1.25
CA PHE A 48 1.41 -9.02 2.41
C PHE A 48 1.10 -7.97 3.47
N GLN A 49 1.12 -8.36 4.74
CA GLN A 49 0.95 -7.44 5.86
C GLN A 49 1.97 -7.76 6.94
N SER A 50 2.57 -6.72 7.53
CA SER A 50 3.43 -6.88 8.71
C SER A 50 3.43 -5.62 9.57
N ASN A 51 3.52 -5.83 10.88
CA ASN A 51 3.80 -4.77 11.87
C ASN A 51 5.30 -4.53 12.05
N HIS A 52 6.14 -5.29 11.37
CA HIS A 52 7.59 -5.23 11.51
C HIS A 52 8.22 -4.60 10.27
N GLU A 53 8.93 -3.51 10.47
CA GLU A 53 9.62 -2.78 9.40
C GLU A 53 10.60 -3.67 8.63
N GLY A 54 11.40 -4.46 9.35
CA GLY A 54 12.35 -5.39 8.73
C GLY A 54 11.68 -6.47 7.88
N ALA A 55 10.51 -6.98 8.29
CA ALA A 55 9.77 -7.95 7.51
C ALA A 55 9.25 -7.34 6.18
N ILE A 56 8.88 -6.06 6.19
CA ILE A 56 8.49 -5.35 4.97
C ILE A 56 9.70 -5.19 4.04
N VAL A 57 10.86 -4.84 4.58
CA VAL A 57 12.11 -4.75 3.80
C VAL A 57 12.46 -6.10 3.18
N ASP A 58 12.42 -7.19 3.97
CA ASP A 58 12.68 -8.54 3.48
C ASP A 58 11.71 -8.94 2.36
N LYS A 59 10.43 -8.58 2.50
CA LYS A 59 9.41 -8.84 1.45
C LYS A 59 9.70 -8.06 0.17
N LEU A 60 10.11 -6.81 0.28
CA LEU A 60 10.52 -6.02 -0.88
C LEU A 60 11.73 -6.62 -1.58
N GLN A 61 12.75 -7.05 -0.83
CA GLN A 61 13.93 -7.71 -1.40
C GLN A 61 13.56 -9.01 -2.11
N GLU A 62 12.70 -9.84 -1.50
CA GLU A 62 12.16 -11.04 -2.13
C GLU A 62 11.46 -10.73 -3.46
N ALA A 63 10.59 -9.72 -3.45
CA ALA A 63 9.83 -9.29 -4.63
C ALA A 63 10.76 -8.77 -5.74
N TYR A 64 11.82 -8.07 -5.38
CA TYR A 64 12.82 -7.60 -6.34
C TYR A 64 13.50 -8.78 -7.07
N LEU A 65 13.91 -9.79 -6.31
CA LEU A 65 14.57 -10.98 -6.87
C LEU A 65 13.64 -11.83 -7.72
N LYS A 66 12.36 -11.92 -7.37
CA LYS A 66 11.34 -12.65 -8.14
C LYS A 66 10.82 -11.89 -9.36
N GLY A 67 10.96 -10.60 -9.36
CA GLY A 67 10.40 -9.70 -10.37
C GLY A 67 8.93 -9.42 -10.15
N VAL A 68 8.58 -8.15 -9.88
CA VAL A 68 7.21 -7.65 -9.84
C VAL A 68 7.08 -6.51 -10.84
N ASP A 69 5.87 -6.33 -11.37
CA ASP A 69 5.59 -5.30 -12.37
C ASP A 69 5.14 -3.99 -11.74
N ALA A 70 4.58 -4.04 -10.53
CA ALA A 70 4.17 -2.86 -9.78
C ALA A 70 4.05 -3.15 -8.28
N ILE A 71 4.08 -2.08 -7.47
CA ILE A 71 3.92 -2.14 -6.02
C ILE A 71 2.84 -1.16 -5.58
N ILE A 72 1.92 -1.63 -4.73
CA ILE A 72 1.01 -0.79 -3.97
C ILE A 72 1.41 -0.94 -2.51
N ILE A 73 1.64 0.17 -1.81
CA ILE A 73 2.05 0.12 -0.41
C ILE A 73 1.24 1.10 0.44
N ASN A 74 0.64 0.58 1.51
CA ASN A 74 0.15 1.38 2.63
C ASN A 74 1.06 1.10 3.83
N PRO A 75 2.07 1.95 4.06
CA PRO A 75 3.03 1.69 5.15
C PRO A 75 2.42 1.86 6.55
N GLY A 76 1.21 2.44 6.64
CA GLY A 76 0.69 2.91 7.91
C GLY A 76 1.58 4.02 8.48
N ALA A 77 1.77 4.07 9.79
CA ALA A 77 2.59 5.10 10.42
C ALA A 77 4.08 5.03 10.00
N PHE A 78 4.56 3.92 9.48
CA PHE A 78 5.93 3.84 8.94
C PHE A 78 6.19 4.86 7.84
N THR A 79 5.16 5.32 7.13
CA THR A 79 5.31 6.32 6.07
C THR A 79 5.93 7.62 6.54
N HIS A 80 5.79 7.95 7.84
CA HIS A 80 6.24 9.22 8.38
C HIS A 80 7.72 9.22 8.78
N TYR A 81 8.36 8.03 8.90
CA TYR A 81 9.72 7.95 9.43
C TYR A 81 10.58 6.76 8.99
N SER A 82 10.03 5.79 8.26
CA SER A 82 10.80 4.61 7.87
C SER A 82 11.70 4.88 6.66
N TYR A 83 12.91 5.30 6.92
CA TYR A 83 13.93 5.40 5.88
C TYR A 83 14.34 4.02 5.35
N ALA A 84 14.26 2.97 6.18
CA ALA A 84 14.56 1.60 5.76
C ALA A 84 13.61 1.13 4.65
N ILE A 85 12.30 1.35 4.80
CA ILE A 85 11.31 1.01 3.77
C ILE A 85 11.50 1.90 2.54
N ARG A 86 11.74 3.20 2.73
CA ARG A 86 12.03 4.12 1.63
C ARG A 86 13.18 3.62 0.76
N ASP A 87 14.31 3.29 1.37
CA ASP A 87 15.50 2.84 0.66
C ASP A 87 15.26 1.51 -0.07
N ALA A 88 14.50 0.60 0.55
CA ALA A 88 14.14 -0.67 -0.08
C ALA A 88 13.21 -0.48 -1.30
N LEU A 89 12.34 0.53 -1.30
CA LEU A 89 11.50 0.86 -2.45
C LEU A 89 12.27 1.55 -3.57
N GLU A 90 13.32 2.26 -3.25
CA GLU A 90 14.09 3.06 -4.20
C GLU A 90 14.80 2.22 -5.27
N ILE A 91 15.10 0.94 -4.96
CA ILE A 91 15.74 0.03 -5.92
C ILE A 91 14.81 -0.38 -7.08
N PHE A 92 13.49 -0.23 -6.92
CA PHE A 92 12.53 -0.63 -7.95
C PHE A 92 12.37 0.44 -9.01
N THR A 93 12.40 0.00 -10.27
CA THR A 93 12.12 0.83 -11.44
C THR A 93 10.66 0.72 -11.90
N CYS A 94 9.92 -0.25 -11.37
CA CYS A 94 8.50 -0.41 -11.66
C CYS A 94 7.66 0.68 -10.98
N LYS A 95 6.38 0.80 -11.39
CA LYS A 95 5.43 1.74 -10.79
C LYS A 95 5.18 1.41 -9.31
N LYS A 96 5.20 2.44 -8.47
CA LYS A 96 4.97 2.36 -7.04
C LYS A 96 3.89 3.37 -6.64
N ILE A 97 2.87 2.89 -5.94
CA ILE A 97 1.77 3.72 -5.45
C ILE A 97 1.69 3.60 -3.93
N GLU A 98 1.79 4.75 -3.25
CA GLU A 98 1.51 4.84 -1.81
C GLU A 98 0.01 5.11 -1.59
N VAL A 99 -0.63 4.32 -0.71
CA VAL A 99 -2.05 4.46 -0.38
C VAL A 99 -2.23 4.69 1.10
N HIS A 100 -3.09 5.64 1.46
CA HIS A 100 -3.57 5.87 2.82
C HIS A 100 -5.09 5.88 2.81
N ILE A 101 -5.71 5.17 3.77
CA ILE A 101 -7.17 5.11 3.93
C ILE A 101 -7.69 6.45 4.43
N SER A 102 -7.07 6.98 5.50
CA SER A 102 -7.44 8.28 6.06
C SER A 102 -6.86 9.44 5.24
N HIS A 103 -7.45 10.63 5.41
CA HIS A 103 -6.88 11.86 4.85
C HIS A 103 -5.79 12.38 5.80
N ILE A 104 -4.54 11.91 5.59
CA ILE A 104 -3.41 12.17 6.50
C ILE A 104 -3.11 13.65 6.71
N HIS A 105 -3.39 14.50 5.71
CA HIS A 105 -3.15 15.94 5.80
C HIS A 105 -4.19 16.71 6.65
N LYS A 106 -5.29 16.04 7.06
CA LYS A 106 -6.28 16.58 8.00
C LYS A 106 -6.10 16.09 9.43
N ARG A 107 -5.05 15.31 9.68
CA ARG A 107 -4.76 14.72 10.99
C ARG A 107 -3.62 15.46 11.69
N GLU A 108 -2.97 14.83 12.66
CA GLU A 108 -1.88 15.45 13.42
C GLU A 108 -0.72 15.88 12.50
N ALA A 109 0.00 16.93 12.87
CA ALA A 109 1.04 17.53 12.04
C ALA A 109 2.10 16.54 11.57
N PHE A 110 2.48 15.55 12.40
CA PHE A 110 3.49 14.56 12.02
C PHE A 110 3.04 13.66 10.86
N ARG A 111 1.72 13.55 10.59
CA ARG A 111 1.17 12.77 9.49
C ARG A 111 1.21 13.49 8.14
N HIS A 112 1.55 14.77 8.14
CA HIS A 112 1.58 15.58 6.91
C HIS A 112 2.80 15.28 6.04
N THR A 113 3.83 14.63 6.60
CA THR A 113 5.05 14.26 5.88
C THR A 113 5.09 12.76 5.64
N SER A 114 5.32 12.36 4.39
CA SER A 114 5.65 11.00 4.01
C SER A 114 7.09 10.96 3.51
N VAL A 115 7.91 10.08 4.08
CA VAL A 115 9.25 9.79 3.55
C VAL A 115 9.20 8.76 2.42
N ILE A 116 8.05 8.11 2.23
CA ILE A 116 7.81 7.10 1.20
C ILE A 116 7.33 7.72 -0.11
N ALA A 117 6.47 8.74 -0.06
CA ALA A 117 5.91 9.38 -1.25
C ALA A 117 6.97 9.85 -2.27
N PRO A 118 8.13 10.40 -1.87
CA PRO A 118 9.15 10.83 -2.82
C PRO A 118 9.75 9.71 -3.69
N VAL A 119 9.67 8.45 -3.25
CA VAL A 119 10.16 7.29 -4.02
C VAL A 119 9.03 6.52 -4.70
N CYS A 120 7.79 7.00 -4.60
CA CYS A 120 6.62 6.48 -5.31
C CYS A 120 6.24 7.38 -6.48
N ASP A 121 5.54 6.82 -7.47
CA ASP A 121 5.03 7.57 -8.62
C ASP A 121 3.74 8.32 -8.30
N VAL A 122 2.92 7.76 -7.39
CA VAL A 122 1.60 8.30 -7.02
C VAL A 122 1.39 8.12 -5.52
N GLN A 123 0.71 9.08 -4.90
CA GLN A 123 0.16 8.95 -3.55
C GLN A 123 -1.35 9.15 -3.60
N ILE A 124 -2.10 8.24 -2.98
CA ILE A 124 -3.55 8.32 -2.79
C ILE A 124 -3.83 8.43 -1.30
N SER A 125 -4.64 9.40 -0.91
CA SER A 125 -4.97 9.64 0.50
C SER A 125 -6.42 10.10 0.64
N GLY A 126 -7.13 9.54 1.63
CA GLY A 126 -8.46 10.03 1.99
C GLY A 126 -9.64 9.39 1.25
N PHE A 127 -9.43 8.39 0.41
CA PHE A 127 -10.49 7.67 -0.29
C PHE A 127 -11.02 6.44 0.46
N GLY A 128 -10.70 6.29 1.74
CA GLY A 128 -11.00 5.06 2.45
C GLY A 128 -10.37 3.84 1.76
N VAL A 129 -10.99 2.69 1.89
CA VAL A 129 -10.50 1.46 1.24
C VAL A 129 -10.61 1.50 -0.28
N LYS A 130 -11.42 2.40 -0.83
CA LYS A 130 -11.54 2.61 -2.29
C LYS A 130 -10.22 3.03 -2.93
N GLY A 131 -9.32 3.66 -2.18
CA GLY A 131 -8.00 4.05 -2.66
C GLY A 131 -7.18 2.88 -3.22
N TYR A 132 -7.31 1.69 -2.63
CA TYR A 132 -6.63 0.49 -3.14
C TYR A 132 -7.16 0.05 -4.51
N GLU A 133 -8.49 0.10 -4.70
CA GLU A 133 -9.09 -0.23 -6.00
C GLU A 133 -8.65 0.75 -7.08
N LEU A 134 -8.61 2.05 -6.74
CA LEU A 134 -8.13 3.09 -7.66
C LEU A 134 -6.67 2.85 -8.06
N ALA A 135 -5.82 2.41 -7.12
CA ALA A 135 -4.44 2.06 -7.42
C ALA A 135 -4.34 0.89 -8.41
N LEU A 136 -5.14 -0.16 -8.20
CA LEU A 136 -5.19 -1.31 -9.11
C LEU A 136 -5.65 -0.90 -10.52
N GLU A 137 -6.72 -0.12 -10.61
CA GLU A 137 -7.25 0.37 -11.90
C GLU A 137 -6.22 1.22 -12.63
N TYR A 138 -5.60 2.17 -11.94
CA TYR A 138 -4.55 3.03 -12.52
C TYR A 138 -3.38 2.21 -13.07
N LEU A 139 -2.89 1.22 -12.33
CA LEU A 139 -1.79 0.36 -12.78
C LEU A 139 -2.15 -0.41 -14.06
N CYS A 140 -3.40 -0.86 -14.17
CA CYS A 140 -3.86 -1.55 -15.38
C CYS A 140 -3.95 -0.60 -16.58
N GLU A 141 -4.35 0.65 -16.36
CA GLU A 141 -4.44 1.66 -17.43
C GLU A 141 -3.06 2.05 -17.96
N VAL A 142 -2.07 2.26 -17.08
CA VAL A 142 -0.72 2.71 -17.50
C VAL A 142 0.16 1.57 -18.02
N ALA A 143 -0.23 0.30 -17.83
CA ALA A 143 0.46 -0.85 -18.40
C ALA A 143 0.07 -1.12 -19.86
N LEU A 144 -0.97 -0.47 -20.37
CA LEU A 144 -1.41 -0.54 -21.77
C LEU A 144 -0.57 0.41 -22.63
#